data_0fafc540183a5f837085895331ed32e0
#
_entry.id   0fafc540183a5f837085895331ed32e0
#
_cell.length_a   1.000
_cell.length_b   1.000
_cell.length_c   1.000
_cell.angle_alpha   90.00
_cell.angle_beta   90.00
_cell.angle_gamma   90.00
#
_symmetry.space_group_name_H-M   'P 1'
#
loop_
_entity.id
_entity.type
_entity.pdbx_description
1 polymer ?
#
loop_
_entity_poly.entity_id
_entity_poly.type
_entity_poly.pdbx_seq_one_letter_code
_entity_poly.pdbx_strand_id
1 'polypeptide(L)'
;MVGGSVPSPAVPAQAAPVPARAGKGTVVLAIGLPGSGKSSWFKRHDIHPLSSDLLRELLFDDAEEQRFQDLVFSNLRSMLKARLIARRPMNYVDATNLTPHDRHSWIKLAKDYGYDVQGLFFDVPVEICMERHQRRGRLVPEDIMRKMAGKLKAPTFAEGFSKITVVRVKQKEEGAVSPSE
;
A
#
# COMPACT_ATOMS: atom_id res chain seq x y z
N MET A 1 -53.96 -11.82 15.62
CA MET A 1 -52.93 -11.35 14.72
C MET A 1 -51.63 -11.26 15.49
N VAL A 2 -50.73 -12.19 15.23
CA VAL A 2 -49.43 -12.23 15.90
C VAL A 2 -48.40 -11.72 14.89
N GLY A 3 -47.90 -10.50 15.12
CA GLY A 3 -46.86 -9.90 14.30
C GLY A 3 -45.51 -10.51 14.65
N GLY A 4 -44.97 -11.36 13.77
CA GLY A 4 -43.62 -11.87 13.87
C GLY A 4 -42.62 -10.85 13.42
N SER A 5 -41.85 -10.33 14.37
CA SER A 5 -40.65 -9.51 14.06
C SER A 5 -39.56 -10.42 13.52
N VAL A 6 -39.14 -10.18 12.28
CA VAL A 6 -37.97 -10.82 11.67
C VAL A 6 -36.70 -10.18 12.24
N PRO A 7 -35.74 -10.91 12.82
CA PRO A 7 -34.52 -10.33 13.30
C PRO A 7 -33.63 -9.93 12.10
N SER A 8 -33.15 -8.70 12.11
CA SER A 8 -32.14 -8.18 11.18
C SER A 8 -30.87 -9.04 11.24
N PRO A 9 -30.20 -9.29 10.10
CA PRO A 9 -28.93 -10.02 10.11
C PRO A 9 -27.85 -9.18 10.79
N ALA A 10 -27.24 -9.78 11.82
CA ALA A 10 -26.12 -9.19 12.53
C ALA A 10 -24.93 -9.01 11.58
N VAL A 11 -24.44 -7.75 11.50
CA VAL A 11 -23.17 -7.43 10.84
C VAL A 11 -22.06 -8.18 11.59
N PRO A 12 -21.20 -8.96 10.91
CA PRO A 12 -20.10 -9.63 11.59
C PRO A 12 -19.16 -8.59 12.21
N ALA A 13 -18.99 -8.68 13.53
CA ALA A 13 -18.07 -7.85 14.27
C ALA A 13 -16.66 -8.04 13.68
N GLN A 14 -16.05 -6.95 13.20
CA GLN A 14 -14.65 -6.96 12.83
C GLN A 14 -13.84 -7.34 14.06
N ALA A 15 -13.07 -8.43 13.95
CA ALA A 15 -12.20 -8.87 15.03
C ALA A 15 -11.27 -7.72 15.42
N ALA A 16 -11.27 -7.39 16.72
CA ALA A 16 -10.38 -6.35 17.26
C ALA A 16 -8.91 -6.73 16.96
N PRO A 17 -8.04 -5.74 16.70
CA PRO A 17 -6.62 -6.01 16.48
C PRO A 17 -6.03 -6.70 17.71
N VAL A 18 -5.36 -7.81 17.49
CA VAL A 18 -4.62 -8.52 18.53
C VAL A 18 -3.55 -7.57 19.08
N PRO A 19 -3.46 -7.35 20.41
CA PRO A 19 -2.46 -6.45 20.96
C PRO A 19 -1.07 -6.92 20.56
N ALA A 20 -0.30 -6.01 19.95
CA ALA A 20 1.04 -6.28 19.47
C ALA A 20 1.94 -6.69 20.66
N ARG A 21 2.51 -7.89 20.63
CA ARG A 21 3.68 -8.19 21.44
C ARG A 21 4.76 -7.20 21.04
N ALA A 22 5.52 -6.67 22.03
CA ALA A 22 6.64 -5.79 21.75
C ALA A 22 7.59 -6.47 20.72
N GLY A 23 7.41 -6.14 19.47
CA GLY A 23 8.16 -6.72 18.36
C GLY A 23 9.58 -6.12 18.29
N LYS A 24 10.46 -6.78 17.54
CA LYS A 24 11.84 -6.30 17.30
C LYS A 24 11.87 -4.99 16.50
N GLY A 25 10.75 -4.61 15.91
CA GLY A 25 10.57 -3.45 15.07
C GLY A 25 9.38 -3.61 14.13
N THR A 26 9.29 -2.75 13.13
CA THR A 26 8.15 -2.66 12.23
C THR A 26 8.59 -2.70 10.77
N VAL A 27 7.80 -3.40 9.95
CA VAL A 27 7.84 -3.32 8.48
C VAL A 27 6.56 -2.64 8.01
N VAL A 28 6.69 -1.56 7.27
CA VAL A 28 5.58 -0.81 6.69
C VAL A 28 5.50 -1.08 5.20
N LEU A 29 4.38 -1.59 4.73
CA LEU A 29 4.11 -1.82 3.32
C LEU A 29 3.29 -0.67 2.75
N ALA A 30 3.83 0.06 1.79
CA ALA A 30 3.05 0.98 0.99
C ALA A 30 2.18 0.18 0.00
N ILE A 31 0.92 0.56 -0.10
CA ILE A 31 -0.09 -0.11 -0.94
C ILE A 31 -0.82 0.96 -1.74
N GLY A 32 -0.83 0.84 -3.06
CA GLY A 32 -1.53 1.80 -3.92
C GLY A 32 -1.04 1.79 -5.35
N LEU A 33 -1.84 2.38 -6.22
CA LEU A 33 -1.56 2.50 -7.65
C LEU A 33 -0.30 3.35 -7.93
N PRO A 34 0.34 3.18 -9.09
CA PRO A 34 1.29 4.16 -9.59
C PRO A 34 0.62 5.54 -9.66
N GLY A 35 1.31 6.59 -9.24
CA GLY A 35 0.73 7.94 -9.18
C GLY A 35 -0.15 8.23 -7.97
N SER A 36 -0.35 7.29 -7.04
CA SER A 36 -1.15 7.51 -5.84
C SER A 36 -0.47 8.39 -4.78
N GLY A 37 0.82 8.72 -4.94
CA GLY A 37 1.54 9.63 -4.05
C GLY A 37 2.47 8.93 -3.05
N LYS A 38 2.73 7.63 -3.18
CA LYS A 38 3.63 6.87 -2.29
C LYS A 38 5.01 7.50 -2.18
N SER A 39 5.70 7.67 -3.30
CA SER A 39 7.07 8.22 -3.32
C SER A 39 7.13 9.66 -2.78
N SER A 40 6.12 10.48 -3.07
CA SER A 40 6.03 11.83 -2.53
C SER A 40 5.80 11.83 -1.01
N TRP A 41 5.03 10.88 -0.51
CA TRP A 41 4.83 10.71 0.93
C TRP A 41 6.14 10.36 1.64
N PHE A 42 6.90 9.41 1.12
CA PHE A 42 8.21 9.04 1.67
C PHE A 42 9.19 10.21 1.67
N LYS A 43 9.26 10.97 0.58
CA LYS A 43 10.11 12.17 0.49
C LYS A 43 9.75 13.22 1.53
N ARG A 44 8.46 13.48 1.75
CA ARG A 44 8.01 14.46 2.75
C ARG A 44 8.33 14.05 4.19
N HIS A 45 8.46 12.76 4.45
CA HIS A 45 8.78 12.21 5.77
C HIS A 45 10.26 11.87 5.94
N ASP A 46 11.11 12.24 4.97
CA ASP A 46 12.55 11.93 4.96
C ASP A 46 12.85 10.43 5.14
N ILE A 47 12.07 9.60 4.44
CA ILE A 47 12.17 8.14 4.49
C ILE A 47 12.71 7.63 3.16
N HIS A 48 13.74 6.76 3.24
CA HIS A 48 14.31 6.04 2.10
C HIS A 48 13.81 4.60 2.11
N PRO A 49 12.72 4.28 1.40
CA PRO A 49 12.15 2.93 1.38
C PRO A 49 12.95 1.99 0.48
N LEU A 50 12.77 0.70 0.70
CA LEU A 50 13.11 -0.32 -0.30
C LEU A 50 12.11 -0.19 -1.44
N SER A 51 12.53 0.41 -2.55
CA SER A 51 11.65 0.74 -3.68
C SER A 51 11.93 -0.13 -4.88
N SER A 52 10.85 -0.68 -5.46
CA SER A 52 10.95 -1.47 -6.69
C SER A 52 11.43 -0.64 -7.87
N ASP A 53 11.00 0.60 -7.99
CA ASP A 53 11.41 1.49 -9.08
C ASP A 53 12.89 1.89 -8.95
N LEU A 54 13.35 2.24 -7.74
CA LEU A 54 14.76 2.56 -7.50
C LEU A 54 15.66 1.34 -7.75
N LEU A 55 15.19 0.14 -7.39
CA LEU A 55 15.97 -1.07 -7.65
C LEU A 55 16.02 -1.40 -9.14
N ARG A 56 14.95 -1.18 -9.90
CA ARG A 56 14.97 -1.33 -11.37
C ARG A 56 15.97 -0.37 -12.00
N GLU A 57 15.95 0.89 -11.59
CA GLU A 57 16.92 1.89 -12.06
C GLU A 57 18.37 1.46 -11.75
N LEU A 58 18.61 0.96 -10.55
CA LEU A 58 19.94 0.48 -10.15
C LEU A 58 20.41 -0.77 -10.90
N LEU A 59 19.50 -1.71 -11.20
CA LEU A 59 19.84 -2.99 -11.85
C LEU A 59 19.86 -2.90 -13.38
N PHE A 60 19.04 -2.04 -13.96
CA PHE A 60 18.74 -2.05 -15.40
C PHE A 60 18.91 -0.68 -16.06
N ASP A 61 19.32 0.34 -15.29
CA ASP A 61 19.39 1.75 -15.76
C ASP A 61 18.02 2.27 -16.28
N ASP A 62 16.93 1.62 -15.87
CA ASP A 62 15.56 1.92 -16.29
C ASP A 62 14.55 1.57 -15.18
N ALA A 63 13.96 2.59 -14.56
CA ALA A 63 12.95 2.42 -13.50
C ALA A 63 11.64 1.78 -14.01
N GLU A 64 11.40 1.81 -15.32
CA GLU A 64 10.19 1.28 -15.96
C GLU A 64 10.36 -0.13 -16.52
N GLU A 65 11.54 -0.74 -16.40
CA GLU A 65 11.81 -2.10 -16.86
C GLU A 65 10.90 -3.12 -16.16
N GLN A 66 10.04 -3.79 -16.89
CA GLN A 66 9.02 -4.71 -16.34
C GLN A 66 9.31 -6.20 -16.62
N ARG A 67 10.31 -6.52 -17.45
CA ARG A 67 10.56 -7.91 -17.88
C ARG A 67 11.12 -8.79 -16.77
N PHE A 68 11.76 -8.22 -15.72
CA PHE A 68 12.48 -8.94 -14.70
C PHE A 68 11.87 -8.77 -13.30
N GLN A 69 10.54 -8.79 -13.20
CA GLN A 69 9.81 -8.55 -11.94
C GLN A 69 10.24 -9.51 -10.82
N ASP A 70 10.35 -10.80 -11.12
CA ASP A 70 10.76 -11.79 -10.12
C ASP A 70 12.16 -11.51 -9.56
N LEU A 71 13.08 -11.07 -10.42
CA LEU A 71 14.43 -10.70 -10.01
C LEU A 71 14.41 -9.46 -9.11
N VAL A 72 13.64 -8.42 -9.47
CA VAL A 72 13.48 -7.21 -8.66
C VAL A 72 12.94 -7.56 -7.28
N PHE A 73 11.83 -8.29 -7.20
CA PHE A 73 11.19 -8.58 -5.93
C PHE A 73 11.97 -9.60 -5.08
N SER A 74 12.69 -10.55 -5.68
CA SER A 74 13.56 -11.44 -4.91
C SER A 74 14.73 -10.67 -4.28
N ASN A 75 15.33 -9.73 -5.00
CA ASN A 75 16.37 -8.86 -4.45
C ASN A 75 15.85 -7.94 -3.35
N LEU A 76 14.68 -7.31 -3.55
CA LEU A 76 14.06 -6.50 -2.49
C LEU A 76 13.78 -7.30 -1.22
N ARG A 77 13.28 -8.53 -1.34
CA ARG A 77 13.08 -9.41 -0.18
C ARG A 77 14.40 -9.74 0.52
N SER A 78 15.46 -9.98 -0.23
CA SER A 78 16.81 -10.21 0.33
C SER A 78 17.34 -8.98 1.06
N MET A 79 17.11 -7.78 0.52
CA MET A 79 17.46 -6.51 1.17
C MET A 79 16.67 -6.31 2.46
N LEU A 80 15.35 -6.57 2.45
CA LEU A 80 14.54 -6.51 3.67
C LEU A 80 15.06 -7.52 4.70
N LYS A 81 15.27 -8.77 4.31
CA LYS A 81 15.83 -9.81 5.20
C LYS A 81 17.12 -9.37 5.87
N ALA A 82 18.05 -8.79 5.11
CA ALA A 82 19.31 -8.27 5.66
C ALA A 82 19.07 -7.20 6.72
N ARG A 83 18.12 -6.28 6.51
CA ARG A 83 17.74 -5.26 7.50
C ARG A 83 17.13 -5.86 8.76
N LEU A 84 16.29 -6.90 8.62
CA LEU A 84 15.68 -7.59 9.76
C LEU A 84 16.73 -8.37 10.58
N ILE A 85 17.67 -9.03 9.92
CA ILE A 85 18.83 -9.67 10.58
C ILE A 85 19.67 -8.63 11.33
N ALA A 86 19.92 -7.47 10.71
CA ALA A 86 20.64 -6.36 11.30
C ALA A 86 19.82 -5.61 12.38
N ARG A 87 18.62 -6.10 12.73
CA ARG A 87 17.73 -5.53 13.75
C ARG A 87 17.39 -4.06 13.54
N ARG A 88 17.22 -3.65 12.29
CA ARG A 88 16.79 -2.28 12.00
C ARG A 88 15.34 -2.11 12.48
N PRO A 89 15.04 -1.08 13.31
CA PRO A 89 13.73 -0.96 13.95
C PRO A 89 12.61 -0.57 12.98
N MET A 90 12.91 0.22 11.95
CA MET A 90 11.93 0.68 10.95
C MET A 90 12.36 0.30 9.55
N ASN A 91 11.44 -0.31 8.82
CA ASN A 91 11.66 -0.79 7.47
C ASN A 91 10.45 -0.44 6.61
N TYR A 92 10.68 0.09 5.42
CA TYR A 92 9.62 0.52 4.50
C TYR A 92 9.81 -0.14 3.15
N VAL A 93 8.71 -0.64 2.58
CA VAL A 93 8.68 -1.24 1.24
C VAL A 93 7.76 -0.40 0.35
N ASP A 94 8.31 0.18 -0.70
CA ASP A 94 7.59 0.97 -1.71
C ASP A 94 7.41 0.15 -2.98
N ALA A 95 6.27 -0.46 -3.10
CA ALA A 95 5.77 -1.14 -4.28
C ALA A 95 4.25 -0.98 -4.35
N THR A 96 3.60 -1.41 -5.43
CA THR A 96 2.15 -1.28 -5.55
C THR A 96 1.39 -2.16 -4.57
N ASN A 97 1.86 -3.38 -4.32
CA ASN A 97 1.29 -4.32 -3.35
C ASN A 97 -0.24 -4.46 -3.46
N LEU A 98 -0.74 -4.60 -4.69
CA LEU A 98 -2.16 -4.45 -5.03
C LEU A 98 -3.07 -5.49 -4.40
N THR A 99 -2.59 -6.73 -4.28
CA THR A 99 -3.40 -7.86 -3.83
C THR A 99 -2.88 -8.44 -2.52
N PRO A 100 -3.72 -9.15 -1.75
CA PRO A 100 -3.26 -9.92 -0.59
C PRO A 100 -2.13 -10.89 -0.92
N HIS A 101 -2.16 -11.47 -2.13
CA HIS A 101 -1.10 -12.37 -2.59
C HIS A 101 0.24 -11.66 -2.70
N ASP A 102 0.28 -10.45 -3.28
CA ASP A 102 1.51 -9.65 -3.40
C ASP A 102 2.09 -9.30 -2.03
N ARG A 103 1.23 -9.05 -1.05
CA ARG A 103 1.60 -8.65 0.31
C ARG A 103 2.05 -9.83 1.19
N HIS A 104 1.56 -11.04 0.89
CA HIS A 104 1.77 -12.22 1.73
C HIS A 104 3.24 -12.52 2.01
N SER A 105 4.09 -12.46 1.00
CA SER A 105 5.53 -12.76 1.15
C SER A 105 6.26 -11.78 2.07
N TRP A 106 5.88 -10.51 2.03
CA TRP A 106 6.43 -9.48 2.91
C TRP A 106 5.99 -9.68 4.36
N ILE A 107 4.70 -9.93 4.56
CA ILE A 107 4.11 -10.16 5.88
C ILE A 107 4.73 -11.40 6.52
N LYS A 108 4.82 -12.49 5.75
CA LYS A 108 5.44 -13.73 6.22
C LYS A 108 6.89 -13.50 6.63
N LEU A 109 7.70 -12.87 5.77
CA LEU A 109 9.11 -12.58 6.04
C LEU A 109 9.27 -11.75 7.32
N ALA A 110 8.50 -10.67 7.48
CA ALA A 110 8.56 -9.84 8.66
C ALA A 110 8.23 -10.62 9.93
N LYS A 111 7.17 -11.41 9.91
CA LYS A 111 6.72 -12.21 11.07
C LYS A 111 7.70 -13.32 11.43
N ASP A 112 8.29 -13.99 10.45
CA ASP A 112 9.31 -15.01 10.67
C ASP A 112 10.52 -14.45 11.46
N TYR A 113 10.81 -13.15 11.32
CA TYR A 113 11.86 -12.46 12.08
C TYR A 113 11.37 -11.74 13.33
N GLY A 114 10.08 -11.84 13.68
CA GLY A 114 9.50 -11.27 14.88
C GLY A 114 9.21 -9.77 14.80
N TYR A 115 8.95 -9.26 13.58
CA TYR A 115 8.57 -7.87 13.31
C TYR A 115 7.06 -7.72 13.17
N ASP A 116 6.55 -6.57 13.61
CA ASP A 116 5.19 -6.15 13.32
C ASP A 116 5.09 -5.67 11.86
N VAL A 117 3.91 -5.81 11.26
CA VAL A 117 3.66 -5.32 9.91
C VAL A 117 2.54 -4.29 9.92
N GLN A 118 2.78 -3.16 9.28
CA GLN A 118 1.80 -2.10 9.12
C GLN A 118 1.53 -1.85 7.65
N GLY A 119 0.29 -1.56 7.30
CA GLY A 119 -0.12 -1.12 5.97
C GLY A 119 -0.22 0.40 5.90
N LEU A 120 0.33 0.98 4.84
CA LEU A 120 0.15 2.37 4.47
C LEU A 120 -0.60 2.38 3.12
N PHE A 121 -1.91 2.52 3.19
CA PHE A 121 -2.80 2.38 2.05
C PHE A 121 -3.16 3.73 1.45
N PHE A 122 -2.74 3.93 0.20
CA PHE A 122 -3.05 5.12 -0.59
C PHE A 122 -4.35 4.88 -1.36
N ASP A 123 -5.45 5.25 -0.73
CA ASP A 123 -6.81 5.16 -1.28
C ASP A 123 -7.09 6.40 -2.14
N VAL A 124 -6.60 6.35 -3.37
CA VAL A 124 -6.66 7.46 -4.34
C VAL A 124 -7.37 6.98 -5.60
N PRO A 125 -8.40 7.72 -6.09
CA PRO A 125 -9.09 7.38 -7.33
C PRO A 125 -8.15 7.21 -8.52
N VAL A 126 -8.45 6.24 -9.38
CA VAL A 126 -7.60 5.91 -10.53
C VAL A 126 -7.42 7.10 -11.47
N GLU A 127 -8.45 7.94 -11.63
CA GLU A 127 -8.41 9.15 -12.46
C GLU A 127 -7.34 10.13 -11.98
N ILE A 128 -7.23 10.34 -10.67
CA ILE A 128 -6.21 11.20 -10.06
C ILE A 128 -4.82 10.57 -10.21
N CYS A 129 -4.71 9.25 -10.06
CA CYS A 129 -3.46 8.55 -10.28
C CYS A 129 -2.97 8.71 -11.72
N MET A 130 -3.87 8.57 -12.70
CA MET A 130 -3.55 8.76 -14.12
C MET A 130 -3.12 10.19 -14.43
N GLU A 131 -3.83 11.19 -13.94
CA GLU A 131 -3.48 12.60 -14.11
C GLU A 131 -2.07 12.92 -13.55
N ARG A 132 -1.80 12.48 -12.34
CA ARG A 132 -0.49 12.68 -11.71
C ARG A 132 0.63 11.95 -12.45
N HIS A 133 0.33 10.78 -12.99
CA HIS A 133 1.28 9.97 -13.74
C HIS A 133 1.67 10.63 -15.06
N GLN A 134 0.67 11.16 -15.78
CA GLN A 134 0.88 11.93 -17.02
C GLN A 134 1.71 13.20 -16.78
N ARG A 135 1.44 13.95 -15.72
CA ARG A 135 2.21 15.16 -15.36
C ARG A 135 3.69 14.87 -15.10
N ARG A 136 4.04 13.65 -14.72
CA ARG A 136 5.43 13.22 -14.48
C ARG A 136 6.12 12.69 -15.75
N GLY A 137 5.46 12.75 -16.90
CA GLY A 137 5.99 12.23 -18.17
C GLY A 137 6.11 10.71 -18.23
N ARG A 138 5.50 10.01 -17.28
CA ARG A 138 5.42 8.54 -17.29
C ARG A 138 4.13 8.13 -17.96
N LEU A 139 4.22 7.26 -18.95
CA LEU A 139 3.06 6.80 -19.73
C LEU A 139 2.77 5.34 -19.42
N VAL A 140 2.10 5.07 -18.29
CA VAL A 140 1.38 3.80 -18.17
C VAL A 140 0.10 3.92 -18.97
N PRO A 141 -0.17 3.03 -19.95
CA PRO A 141 -1.40 3.04 -20.70
C PRO A 141 -2.63 3.01 -19.79
N GLU A 142 -3.68 3.71 -20.16
CA GLU A 142 -4.90 3.83 -19.35
C GLU A 142 -5.54 2.46 -19.03
N ASP A 143 -5.56 1.55 -20.01
CA ASP A 143 -6.08 0.19 -19.84
C ASP A 143 -5.30 -0.60 -18.78
N ILE A 144 -3.98 -0.44 -18.73
CA ILE A 144 -3.13 -1.08 -17.72
C ILE A 144 -3.40 -0.49 -16.35
N MET A 145 -3.53 0.85 -16.24
CA MET A 145 -3.83 1.51 -14.97
C MET A 145 -5.21 1.06 -14.44
N ARG A 146 -6.22 0.95 -15.31
CA ARG A 146 -7.55 0.47 -14.93
C ARG A 146 -7.56 -1.00 -14.54
N LYS A 147 -6.77 -1.85 -15.19
CA LYS A 147 -6.56 -3.24 -14.76
C LYS A 147 -5.94 -3.31 -13.36
N MET A 148 -4.94 -2.49 -13.10
CA MET A 148 -4.32 -2.42 -11.77
C MET A 148 -5.32 -1.95 -10.72
N ALA A 149 -6.13 -0.93 -11.03
CA ALA A 149 -7.19 -0.46 -10.14
C ALA A 149 -8.23 -1.55 -9.83
N GLY A 150 -8.60 -2.36 -10.82
CA GLY A 150 -9.50 -3.50 -10.63
C GLY A 150 -8.91 -4.62 -9.76
N LYS A 151 -7.59 -4.77 -9.75
CA LYS A 151 -6.89 -5.75 -8.90
C LYS A 151 -6.68 -5.25 -7.47
N LEU A 152 -6.62 -3.94 -7.27
CA LEU A 152 -6.34 -3.36 -5.96
C LEU A 152 -7.40 -3.78 -4.94
N LYS A 153 -6.95 -4.43 -3.89
CA LYS A 153 -7.76 -4.78 -2.71
C LYS A 153 -7.24 -4.02 -1.50
N ALA A 154 -8.14 -3.34 -0.82
CA ALA A 154 -7.81 -2.69 0.45
C ALA A 154 -7.19 -3.69 1.42
N PRO A 155 -6.15 -3.31 2.17
CA PRO A 155 -5.56 -4.19 3.17
C PRO A 155 -6.54 -4.47 4.30
N THR A 156 -6.46 -5.67 4.87
CA THR A 156 -7.27 -6.09 6.01
C THR A 156 -6.41 -6.64 7.14
N PHE A 157 -6.90 -6.55 8.36
CA PHE A 157 -6.21 -7.11 9.53
C PHE A 157 -6.06 -8.64 9.45
N ALA A 158 -6.96 -9.32 8.75
CA ALA A 158 -6.89 -10.77 8.53
C ALA A 158 -5.62 -11.20 7.78
N GLU A 159 -5.02 -10.31 6.98
CA GLU A 159 -3.75 -10.57 6.30
C GLU A 159 -2.55 -10.61 7.26
N GLY A 160 -2.69 -10.00 8.43
CA GLY A 160 -1.67 -9.98 9.48
C GLY A 160 -1.10 -8.61 9.80
N PHE A 161 -1.71 -7.53 9.32
CA PHE A 161 -1.35 -6.16 9.71
C PHE A 161 -1.74 -5.87 11.16
N SER A 162 -0.84 -5.25 11.91
CA SER A 162 -1.12 -4.73 13.26
C SER A 162 -1.74 -3.34 13.23
N LYS A 163 -1.52 -2.59 12.15
CA LYS A 163 -2.06 -1.25 11.92
C LYS A 163 -2.24 -1.02 10.43
N ILE A 164 -3.30 -0.32 10.06
CA ILE A 164 -3.54 0.13 8.69
C ILE A 164 -3.81 1.63 8.73
N THR A 165 -2.96 2.40 8.05
CA THR A 165 -3.12 3.84 7.88
C THR A 165 -3.59 4.11 6.45
N VAL A 166 -4.69 4.85 6.31
CA VAL A 166 -5.25 5.20 5.01
C VAL A 166 -4.87 6.64 4.66
N VAL A 167 -4.26 6.83 3.50
CA VAL A 167 -3.91 8.14 2.94
C VAL A 167 -4.87 8.44 1.80
N ARG A 168 -5.59 9.55 1.90
CA ARG A 168 -6.55 10.03 0.89
C ARG A 168 -6.16 11.40 0.35
N VAL A 169 -6.65 11.71 -0.85
CA VAL A 169 -6.57 13.06 -1.39
C VAL A 169 -7.57 13.94 -0.64
N LYS A 170 -7.14 15.13 -0.19
CA LYS A 170 -8.07 16.14 0.30
C LYS A 170 -8.95 16.58 -0.88
N GLN A 171 -10.27 16.37 -0.80
CA GLN A 171 -11.20 17.01 -1.71
C GLN A 171 -11.09 18.51 -1.44
N LYS A 172 -10.83 19.32 -2.48
CA LYS A 172 -11.16 20.74 -2.42
C LYS A 172 -12.70 20.80 -2.31
N GLU A 173 -13.20 21.33 -1.22
CA GLU A 173 -14.59 21.79 -1.20
C GLU A 173 -14.72 22.77 -2.36
N GLU A 174 -15.45 22.39 -3.41
CA GLU A 174 -15.96 23.36 -4.39
C GLU A 174 -16.85 24.31 -3.61
N GLY A 175 -16.39 25.55 -3.54
CA GLY A 175 -17.06 26.59 -2.80
C GLY A 175 -18.56 26.66 -3.16
N ALA A 176 -19.40 26.58 -2.14
CA ALA A 176 -20.81 26.85 -2.26
C ALA A 176 -20.96 28.22 -2.94
N VAL A 177 -21.48 28.20 -4.16
CA VAL A 177 -21.97 29.40 -4.82
C VAL A 177 -23.19 29.81 -4.03
N SER A 178 -23.07 30.85 -3.22
CA SER A 178 -24.21 31.50 -2.61
C SER A 178 -25.06 32.07 -3.73
N PRO A 179 -26.37 31.84 -3.76
CA PRO A 179 -27.25 32.56 -4.66
C PRO A 179 -27.31 33.99 -4.14
N SER A 180 -26.84 34.92 -4.95
CA SER A 180 -27.06 36.33 -4.76
C SER A 180 -28.51 36.66 -5.12
N GLU A 181 -29.22 37.25 -4.19
CA GLU A 181 -30.46 37.99 -4.41
C GLU A 181 -30.26 39.21 -5.34
#